data_19e0acb599304a8b0bb2aad2fe3f58fe
#
_entry.id   19e0acb599304a8b0bb2aad2fe3f58fe
#
_cell.length_a   1.000
_cell.length_b   1.000
_cell.length_c   1.000
_cell.angle_alpha   90.00
_cell.angle_beta   90.00
_cell.angle_gamma   90.00
#
_symmetry.space_group_name_H-M   'P 1'
#
loop_
_entity.id
_entity.type
_entity.pdbx_description
1 polymer ?
#
loop_
_entity_poly.entity_id
_entity_poly.type
_entity_poly.pdbx_seq_one_letter_code
_entity_poly.pdbx_strand_id
1 'polypeptide(L)'
;MVVRRSFDAATLTRLRAMPLSVALEFLSVHAKTDTTYLPLKDKHSRRWHVKTLRGEFEILITGSKWYDTRAQIGGGGSIDLAMHLLGLSFVDAVTHLAANEGQHGPNHS
;
A
#
# COMPACT_ATOMS: atom_id res chain seq x y z
N MET A 1 -25.09 0.45 -21.37
CA MET A 1 -23.74 0.39 -21.80
C MET A 1 -22.83 -0.19 -20.74
N VAL A 2 -21.96 -1.03 -21.14
CA VAL A 2 -21.06 -1.63 -20.19
C VAL A 2 -19.87 -0.75 -19.94
N VAL A 3 -19.61 -0.48 -18.70
CA VAL A 3 -18.43 0.28 -18.37
C VAL A 3 -17.30 -0.70 -18.17
N ARG A 4 -16.25 -0.56 -18.95
CA ARG A 4 -15.12 -1.40 -18.78
C ARG A 4 -14.21 -0.84 -17.74
N ARG A 5 -13.83 -1.65 -16.81
CA ARG A 5 -12.88 -1.27 -15.81
C ARG A 5 -11.52 -1.57 -16.33
N SER A 6 -11.12 -0.86 -17.37
CA SER A 6 -9.81 -1.11 -17.92
C SER A 6 -8.93 0.07 -17.55
N PHE A 7 -7.74 -0.22 -17.09
CA PHE A 7 -6.78 0.80 -16.70
C PHE A 7 -5.62 0.75 -17.70
N ASP A 8 -5.12 1.91 -18.09
CA ASP A 8 -4.04 1.92 -19.06
C ASP A 8 -2.72 1.51 -18.40
N ALA A 9 -1.76 1.15 -19.22
CA ALA A 9 -0.48 0.67 -18.74
C ALA A 9 0.26 1.74 -17.94
N ALA A 10 0.09 3.00 -18.30
CA ALA A 10 0.76 4.08 -17.60
C ALA A 10 0.25 4.21 -16.16
N THR A 11 -1.05 4.09 -15.96
CA THR A 11 -1.62 4.14 -14.61
C THR A 11 -1.11 2.97 -13.77
N LEU A 12 -1.14 1.76 -14.32
CA LEU A 12 -0.67 0.61 -13.57
C LEU A 12 0.81 0.70 -13.24
N THR A 13 1.62 1.16 -14.19
CA THR A 13 3.04 1.31 -13.97
C THR A 13 3.30 2.32 -12.87
N ARG A 14 2.58 3.44 -12.89
CA ARG A 14 2.75 4.50 -11.91
C ARG A 14 2.38 4.01 -10.52
N LEU A 15 1.27 3.29 -10.39
CA LEU A 15 0.85 2.77 -9.09
C LEU A 15 1.79 1.69 -8.58
N ARG A 16 2.30 0.83 -9.47
CA ARG A 16 3.24 -0.20 -9.06
C ARG A 16 4.58 0.37 -8.63
N ALA A 17 4.94 1.54 -9.14
CA ALA A 17 6.17 2.20 -8.74
C ALA A 17 5.99 3.08 -7.50
N MET A 18 4.78 3.24 -7.01
CA MET A 18 4.51 4.05 -5.84
C MET A 18 5.23 3.47 -4.63
N PRO A 19 6.01 4.27 -3.90
CA PRO A 19 6.65 3.78 -2.68
C PRO A 19 5.60 3.29 -1.70
N LEU A 20 5.89 2.19 -1.00
CA LEU A 20 4.90 1.63 -0.08
C LEU A 20 4.59 2.56 1.08
N SER A 21 5.53 3.39 1.50
CA SER A 21 5.25 4.38 2.54
C SER A 21 4.22 5.40 2.08
N VAL A 22 4.23 5.76 0.80
CA VAL A 22 3.22 6.66 0.25
C VAL A 22 1.88 5.95 0.16
N ALA A 23 1.90 4.70 -0.29
CA ALA A 23 0.67 3.93 -0.39
C ALA A 23 0.00 3.81 0.98
N LEU A 24 0.77 3.63 2.04
CA LEU A 24 0.20 3.54 3.38
C LEU A 24 -0.57 4.79 3.77
N GLU A 25 -0.16 5.96 3.29
CA GLU A 25 -0.90 7.18 3.58
C GLU A 25 -2.30 7.16 2.98
N PHE A 26 -2.45 6.50 1.82
CA PHE A 26 -3.75 6.41 1.16
C PHE A 26 -4.60 5.27 1.71
N LEU A 27 -3.97 4.26 2.29
CA LEU A 27 -4.66 3.04 2.68
C LEU A 27 -5.00 2.96 4.15
N SER A 28 -4.40 3.82 4.97
CA SER A 28 -4.55 3.69 6.41
C SER A 28 -5.18 4.92 7.04
N VAL A 29 -5.78 4.71 8.18
CA VAL A 29 -6.19 5.80 9.05
C VAL A 29 -4.97 6.34 9.77
N HIS A 30 -4.02 5.45 10.09
CA HIS A 30 -2.80 5.82 10.78
C HIS A 30 -1.73 4.80 10.45
N ALA A 31 -0.52 5.26 10.17
CA ALA A 31 0.61 4.38 9.93
C ALA A 31 1.88 5.06 10.44
N LYS A 32 2.71 4.30 11.15
CA LYS A 32 3.99 4.85 11.59
C LYS A 32 5.02 3.73 11.69
N THR A 33 6.27 4.08 11.50
CA THR A 33 7.36 3.12 11.64
C THR A 33 7.62 2.84 13.12
N ASP A 34 8.05 1.62 13.38
CA ASP A 34 8.47 1.22 14.71
C ASP A 34 9.96 1.46 14.83
N THR A 35 10.35 2.48 15.55
CA THR A 35 11.74 2.86 15.69
C THR A 35 12.54 1.88 16.55
N THR A 36 11.87 0.96 17.22
CA THR A 36 12.57 -0.03 18.03
C THR A 36 12.89 -1.30 17.24
N TYR A 37 12.42 -1.40 16.01
CA TYR A 37 12.65 -2.59 15.22
C TYR A 37 14.10 -2.65 14.73
N LEU A 38 14.73 -3.81 14.93
CA LEU A 38 16.07 -4.06 14.45
C LEU A 38 16.00 -5.15 13.38
N PRO A 39 16.26 -4.81 12.12
CA PRO A 39 16.16 -5.80 11.06
C PRO A 39 17.20 -6.90 11.22
N LEU A 40 16.77 -8.14 11.01
CA LEU A 40 17.66 -9.29 11.16
C LEU A 40 18.28 -9.74 9.86
N LYS A 41 17.57 -9.60 8.76
CA LYS A 41 18.05 -10.10 7.49
C LYS A 41 18.44 -8.99 6.53
N ASP A 42 17.65 -7.97 6.41
CA ASP A 42 17.90 -6.88 5.48
C ASP A 42 17.83 -5.57 6.25
N LYS A 43 18.94 -4.86 6.31
CA LYS A 43 19.01 -3.61 7.07
C LYS A 43 18.12 -2.52 6.50
N HIS A 44 17.60 -2.70 5.31
CA HIS A 44 16.67 -1.73 4.72
C HIS A 44 15.22 -2.02 5.10
N SER A 45 14.95 -3.10 5.81
CA SER A 45 13.59 -3.40 6.24
C SER A 45 13.15 -2.46 7.33
N ARG A 46 11.88 -2.08 7.28
CA ARG A 46 11.27 -1.27 8.33
C ARG A 46 9.97 -1.94 8.75
N ARG A 47 9.68 -1.88 10.02
CA ARG A 47 8.42 -2.40 10.53
C ARG A 47 7.45 -1.24 10.73
N TRP A 48 6.26 -1.40 10.20
CA TRP A 48 5.22 -0.37 10.30
C TRP A 48 4.04 -0.89 11.09
N HIS A 49 3.49 -0.03 11.91
CA HIS A 49 2.22 -0.31 12.58
C HIS A 49 1.17 0.46 11.81
N VAL A 50 0.19 -0.26 11.26
CA VAL A 50 -0.78 0.30 10.33
C VAL A 50 -2.18 0.06 10.86
N LYS A 51 -2.99 1.10 10.92
CA LYS A 51 -4.38 0.97 11.32
C LYS A 51 -5.26 1.34 10.15
N THR A 52 -6.16 0.44 9.80
CA THR A 52 -7.13 0.69 8.71
C THR A 52 -8.53 0.49 9.27
N LEU A 53 -9.52 0.70 8.43
CA LEU A 53 -10.90 0.45 8.82
C LEU A 53 -11.16 -1.03 9.07
N ARG A 54 -10.27 -1.90 8.62
CA ARG A 54 -10.41 -3.34 8.85
C ARG A 54 -9.66 -3.83 10.07
N GLY A 55 -8.86 -3.01 10.71
CA GLY A 55 -8.13 -3.41 11.89
C GLY A 55 -6.68 -2.93 11.88
N GLU A 56 -5.88 -3.53 12.74
CA GLU A 56 -4.49 -3.14 12.90
C GLU A 56 -3.57 -4.21 12.34
N PHE A 57 -2.50 -3.75 11.70
CA PHE A 57 -1.56 -4.63 11.03
C PHE A 57 -0.14 -4.27 11.43
N GLU A 58 0.73 -5.25 11.35
CA GLU A 58 2.15 -5.02 11.52
C GLU A 58 2.81 -5.48 10.22
N ILE A 59 3.35 -4.54 9.46
CA ILE A 59 3.85 -4.78 8.12
C ILE A 59 5.34 -4.48 8.05
N LEU A 60 6.12 -5.45 7.57
CA LEU A 60 7.52 -5.21 7.25
C LEU A 60 7.60 -4.76 5.82
N ILE A 61 8.35 -3.71 5.56
CA ILE A 61 8.53 -3.19 4.21
C ILE A 61 10.02 -3.17 3.89
N THR A 62 10.36 -3.75 2.75
CA THR A 62 11.72 -3.79 2.25
C THR A 62 11.65 -3.43 0.77
N GLY A 63 11.92 -2.16 0.45
CA GLY A 63 11.77 -1.67 -0.92
C GLY A 63 10.33 -1.78 -1.37
N SER A 64 10.07 -2.52 -2.43
CA SER A 64 8.72 -2.71 -2.96
C SER A 64 8.03 -3.95 -2.40
N LYS A 65 8.70 -4.67 -1.50
CA LYS A 65 8.12 -5.89 -0.93
C LYS A 65 7.57 -5.61 0.45
N TRP A 66 6.48 -6.28 0.80
CA TRP A 66 5.87 -6.15 2.11
C TRP A 66 5.53 -7.52 2.67
N TYR A 67 5.45 -7.60 4.00
CA TYR A 67 5.12 -8.85 4.67
C TYR A 67 4.29 -8.54 5.92
N ASP A 68 3.11 -9.17 6.02
CA ASP A 68 2.25 -9.04 7.19
C ASP A 68 2.69 -10.11 8.19
N THR A 69 3.31 -9.70 9.28
CA THR A 69 3.89 -10.63 10.23
C THR A 69 2.84 -11.44 10.97
N ARG A 70 1.67 -10.89 11.18
CA ARG A 70 0.61 -11.59 11.92
C ARG A 70 -0.09 -12.62 11.04
N ALA A 71 -0.42 -12.25 9.83
CA ALA A 71 -1.07 -13.16 8.90
C ALA A 71 -0.09 -14.08 8.19
N GLN A 72 1.20 -13.75 8.22
CA GLN A 72 2.24 -14.50 7.53
C GLN A 72 1.98 -14.54 6.03
N ILE A 73 1.62 -13.39 5.49
CA ILE A 73 1.36 -13.22 4.06
C ILE A 73 2.24 -12.10 3.55
N GLY A 74 2.90 -12.33 2.45
CA GLY A 74 3.74 -11.33 1.82
C GLY A 74 3.33 -11.03 0.42
N GLY A 75 3.84 -9.93 -0.12
CA GLY A 75 3.55 -9.53 -1.48
C GLY A 75 4.44 -8.41 -1.93
N GLY A 76 4.09 -7.78 -3.02
CA GLY A 76 4.88 -6.69 -3.59
C GLY A 76 4.01 -5.63 -4.23
N GLY A 77 4.43 -4.39 -4.06
CA GLY A 77 3.77 -3.26 -4.70
C GLY A 77 2.55 -2.73 -3.97
N SER A 78 2.17 -1.51 -4.33
CA SER A 78 1.07 -0.81 -3.65
C SER A 78 -0.29 -1.44 -3.90
N ILE A 79 -0.53 -1.94 -5.11
CA ILE A 79 -1.83 -2.52 -5.44
C ILE A 79 -2.06 -3.76 -4.61
N ASP A 80 -1.05 -4.61 -4.53
CA ASP A 80 -1.10 -5.84 -3.76
C ASP A 80 -1.31 -5.53 -2.28
N LEU A 81 -0.61 -4.52 -1.78
CA LEU A 81 -0.77 -4.10 -0.39
C LEU A 81 -2.19 -3.59 -0.13
N ALA A 82 -2.76 -2.83 -1.06
CA ALA A 82 -4.12 -2.32 -0.92
C ALA A 82 -5.12 -3.47 -0.87
N MET A 83 -4.93 -4.47 -1.71
CA MET A 83 -5.80 -5.64 -1.71
C MET A 83 -5.76 -6.33 -0.35
N HIS A 84 -4.58 -6.45 0.21
CA HIS A 84 -4.39 -7.12 1.49
C HIS A 84 -4.95 -6.33 2.66
N LEU A 85 -4.59 -5.06 2.76
CA LEU A 85 -4.96 -4.25 3.92
C LEU A 85 -6.44 -3.92 3.96
N LEU A 86 -7.05 -3.72 2.81
CA LEU A 86 -8.44 -3.30 2.74
C LEU A 86 -9.39 -4.39 2.26
N GLY A 87 -8.84 -5.55 1.91
CA GLY A 87 -9.67 -6.66 1.42
C GLY A 87 -10.32 -6.35 0.09
N LEU A 88 -9.63 -5.60 -0.77
CA LEU A 88 -10.19 -5.16 -2.04
C LEU A 88 -9.83 -6.10 -3.17
N SER A 89 -10.65 -6.09 -4.21
CA SER A 89 -10.30 -6.74 -5.46
C SER A 89 -9.21 -5.92 -6.14
N PHE A 90 -8.59 -6.48 -7.17
CA PHE A 90 -7.58 -5.76 -7.95
C PHE A 90 -8.16 -4.45 -8.49
N VAL A 91 -9.34 -4.52 -9.08
CA VAL A 91 -9.97 -3.33 -9.67
C VAL A 91 -10.24 -2.27 -8.61
N ASP A 92 -10.77 -2.67 -7.48
CA ASP A 92 -11.09 -1.71 -6.43
C ASP A 92 -9.82 -1.12 -5.81
N ALA A 93 -8.77 -1.93 -5.68
CA ALA A 93 -7.50 -1.44 -5.16
C ALA A 93 -6.90 -0.38 -6.09
N VAL A 94 -6.91 -0.65 -7.39
CA VAL A 94 -6.40 0.31 -8.38
C VAL A 94 -7.22 1.59 -8.36
N THR A 95 -8.54 1.45 -8.32
CA THR A 95 -9.45 2.60 -8.28
C THR A 95 -9.19 3.46 -7.05
N HIS A 96 -9.04 2.81 -5.90
CA HIS A 96 -8.81 3.51 -4.64
C HIS A 96 -7.49 4.28 -4.67
N LEU A 97 -6.42 3.63 -5.10
CA LEU A 97 -5.12 4.28 -5.15
C LEU A 97 -5.09 5.41 -6.18
N ALA A 98 -5.68 5.21 -7.34
CA ALA A 98 -5.68 6.24 -8.37
C ALA A 98 -6.48 7.46 -7.93
N ALA A 99 -7.59 7.25 -7.25
CA ALA A 99 -8.41 8.36 -6.76
C ALA A 99 -7.66 9.16 -5.71
N ASN A 100 -6.97 8.49 -4.79
CA ASN A 100 -6.23 9.17 -3.75
C ASN A 100 -4.97 9.84 -4.29
N GLU A 101 -4.34 9.23 -5.28
CA GLU A 101 -3.18 9.85 -5.91
C GLU A 101 -3.56 11.18 -6.53
N GLY A 102 -4.71 11.25 -7.18
CA GLY A 102 -5.17 12.49 -7.76
C GLY A 102 -5.47 13.55 -6.72
N GLN A 103 -5.97 13.16 -5.56
CA GLN A 103 -6.27 14.12 -4.51
C GLN A 103 -5.04 14.56 -3.76
N HIS A 104 -3.95 13.81 -3.89
CA HIS A 104 -2.74 14.14 -3.16
C HIS A 104 -1.80 14.99 -4.01
N GLY A 105 -2.28 15.61 -5.03
CA GLY A 105 -1.44 16.39 -5.90
C GLY A 105 -0.93 17.67 -5.25
N PRO A 106 0.13 18.23 -5.79
CA PRO A 106 0.77 19.37 -5.17
C PRO A 106 -0.06 20.63 -5.16
N ASN A 107 -1.01 20.73 -6.04
CA ASN A 107 -1.85 21.86 -6.06
C ASN A 107 -3.08 21.69 -5.30
N HIS A 108 -3.20 20.71 -4.47
CA HIS A 108 -4.31 20.49 -3.80
C HIS A 108 -4.47 21.41 -2.74
N SER A 109 -4.12 22.34 -2.65
CA SER A 109 -4.27 23.32 -1.62
C SER A 109 -5.67 23.70 -1.38
#